data_dfadf7d6c308e79f5b3527529a7c1568
#
_entry.id   dfadf7d6c308e79f5b3527529a7c1568
#
_cell.length_a   1.000
_cell.length_b   1.000
_cell.length_c   1.000
_cell.angle_alpha   90.00
_cell.angle_beta   90.00
_cell.angle_gamma   90.00
#
_symmetry.space_group_name_H-M   'P 1'
#
loop_
_entity.id
_entity.type
_entity.pdbx_description
1 polymer ?
#
loop_
_entity_poly.entity_id
_entity_poly.type
_entity_poly.pdbx_seq_one_letter_code
_entity_poly.pdbx_strand_id
1 'polypeptide(L)'
;MLIGYSLGADVLPFMADRLPKPLLDRVRLIALLGPGKSVSFEFHLTEWLGINSSKDALPVLPEVEKLKGLKILCFRGEKENDSLCTELDAQLAKDVVLPGAHHFGGNYDVIADAIINELPRANSPYR
;
A
#
# COMPACT_ATOMS: atom_id res chain seq x y z
N MET A 1 -8.74 5.73 -5.81
CA MET A 1 -7.55 4.93 -5.48
C MET A 1 -6.68 5.65 -4.45
N LEU A 2 -5.88 4.88 -3.73
CA LEU A 2 -4.90 5.39 -2.77
C LEU A 2 -3.53 4.86 -3.16
N ILE A 3 -2.52 5.72 -3.13
CA ILE A 3 -1.14 5.37 -3.48
C ILE A 3 -0.22 5.88 -2.37
N GLY A 4 0.64 5.02 -1.86
CA GLY A 4 1.68 5.36 -0.90
C GLY A 4 3.05 4.91 -1.39
N TYR A 5 4.08 5.73 -1.15
CA TYR A 5 5.47 5.42 -1.49
C TYR A 5 6.36 5.47 -0.26
N SER A 6 7.23 4.50 -0.09
CA SER A 6 8.19 4.43 1.02
C SER A 6 7.46 4.52 2.37
N LEU A 7 7.78 5.48 3.24
CA LEU A 7 7.05 5.72 4.48
C LEU A 7 5.53 5.90 4.24
N GLY A 8 5.14 6.55 3.13
CA GLY A 8 3.74 6.65 2.74
C GLY A 8 3.08 5.31 2.47
N ALA A 9 3.83 4.33 1.94
CA ALA A 9 3.33 2.97 1.77
C ALA A 9 3.20 2.22 3.10
N ASP A 10 4.05 2.51 4.07
CA ASP A 10 3.98 1.92 5.41
C ASP A 10 2.79 2.46 6.21
N VAL A 11 2.52 3.75 6.09
CA VAL A 11 1.44 4.45 6.83
C VAL A 11 0.07 4.22 6.20
N LEU A 12 0.01 4.09 4.88
CA LEU A 12 -1.25 4.03 4.13
C LEU A 12 -2.22 2.93 4.60
N PRO A 13 -1.79 1.69 4.92
CA PRO A 13 -2.68 0.67 5.44
C PRO A 13 -3.37 1.08 6.75
N PHE A 14 -2.63 1.70 7.68
CA PHE A 14 -3.19 2.22 8.94
C PHE A 14 -4.25 3.28 8.70
N MET A 15 -4.04 4.15 7.73
CA MET A 15 -5.00 5.19 7.38
C MET A 15 -6.23 4.61 6.68
N ALA A 16 -6.02 3.71 5.74
CA ALA A 16 -7.10 3.12 4.95
C ALA A 16 -8.06 2.29 5.81
N ASP A 17 -7.52 1.48 6.74
CA ASP A 17 -8.33 0.68 7.67
C ASP A 17 -9.23 1.56 8.58
N ARG A 18 -8.80 2.78 8.85
CA ARG A 18 -9.52 3.74 9.71
C ARG A 18 -10.44 4.70 8.97
N LEU A 19 -10.55 4.57 7.66
CA LEU A 19 -11.50 5.37 6.89
C LEU A 19 -12.94 5.04 7.29
N PRO A 20 -13.82 6.03 7.41
CA PRO A 20 -15.25 5.78 7.51
C PRO A 20 -15.72 4.90 6.36
N LYS A 21 -16.59 3.93 6.66
CA LYS A 21 -17.05 2.94 5.68
C LYS A 21 -17.51 3.55 4.34
N PRO A 22 -18.27 4.67 4.28
CA PRO A 22 -18.68 5.27 3.01
C PRO A 22 -17.49 5.75 2.14
N LEU A 23 -16.35 6.10 2.77
CA LEU A 23 -15.14 6.47 2.05
C LEU A 23 -14.35 5.24 1.63
N LEU A 24 -14.22 4.25 2.52
CA LEU A 24 -13.55 3.00 2.21
C LEU A 24 -14.23 2.27 1.04
N ASP A 25 -15.55 2.25 0.98
CA ASP A 25 -16.33 1.63 -0.10
C ASP A 25 -16.08 2.29 -1.47
N ARG A 26 -15.56 3.51 -1.49
CA ARG A 26 -15.16 4.21 -2.72
C ARG A 26 -13.72 3.94 -3.15
N VAL A 27 -12.93 3.27 -2.30
CA VAL A 27 -11.55 2.89 -2.64
C VAL A 27 -11.60 1.71 -3.60
N ARG A 28 -11.12 1.90 -4.81
CA ARG A 28 -11.14 0.90 -5.88
C ARG A 28 -9.82 0.14 -5.99
N LEU A 29 -8.74 0.74 -5.50
CA LEU A 29 -7.40 0.18 -5.56
C LEU A 29 -6.49 0.88 -4.55
N ILE A 30 -5.63 0.10 -3.92
CA ILE A 30 -4.53 0.58 -3.09
C ILE A 30 -3.22 0.14 -3.75
N ALA A 31 -2.29 1.06 -3.94
CA ALA A 31 -0.94 0.78 -4.42
C ALA A 31 0.09 1.14 -3.34
N LEU A 32 0.84 0.15 -2.92
CA LEU A 32 1.94 0.27 -1.95
C LEU A 32 3.25 0.17 -2.72
N LEU A 33 4.02 1.26 -2.77
CA LEU A 33 5.29 1.33 -3.50
C LEU A 33 6.46 1.31 -2.52
N GLY A 34 7.20 0.22 -2.52
CA GLY A 34 8.35 0.02 -1.64
C GLY A 34 8.00 0.00 -0.15
N PRO A 35 6.94 -0.73 0.28
CA PRO A 35 6.60 -0.78 1.70
C PRO A 35 7.62 -1.60 2.48
N GLY A 36 7.95 -1.11 3.68
CA GLY A 36 8.68 -1.84 4.71
C GLY A 36 7.74 -2.76 5.52
N LYS A 37 8.32 -3.63 6.34
CA LYS A 37 7.60 -4.57 7.19
C LYS A 37 7.07 -3.95 8.47
N SER A 38 7.67 -2.84 8.89
CA SER A 38 7.28 -2.10 10.09
C SER A 38 7.41 -0.60 9.87
N VAL A 39 6.65 0.15 10.64
CA VAL A 39 6.69 1.61 10.65
C VAL A 39 6.86 2.12 12.08
N SER A 40 7.70 3.14 12.24
CA SER A 40 7.88 3.87 13.49
C SER A 40 7.22 5.24 13.36
N PHE A 41 6.25 5.51 14.22
CA PHE A 41 5.57 6.80 14.29
C PHE A 41 6.26 7.67 15.36
N GLU A 42 7.32 8.37 14.97
CA GLU A 42 8.09 9.23 15.89
C GLU A 42 7.40 10.57 16.20
N PHE A 43 6.34 10.92 15.48
CA PHE A 43 5.63 12.18 15.60
C PHE A 43 4.12 11.99 15.79
N HIS A 44 3.43 12.94 16.36
CA HIS A 44 2.01 13.08 16.74
C HIS A 44 0.91 12.36 15.91
N LEU A 45 1.29 11.59 14.88
CA LEU A 45 0.36 10.73 14.14
C LEU A 45 -0.28 9.65 15.02
N THR A 46 0.37 9.29 16.11
CA THR A 46 -0.12 8.27 17.04
C THR A 46 -1.43 8.65 17.70
N GLU A 47 -1.63 9.92 18.03
CA GLU A 47 -2.89 10.41 18.60
C GLU A 47 -4.04 10.34 17.59
N TRP A 48 -3.77 10.69 16.33
CA TRP A 48 -4.76 10.62 15.26
C TRP A 48 -5.15 9.18 14.90
N LEU A 49 -4.22 8.26 14.98
CA LEU A 49 -4.46 6.83 14.71
C LEU A 49 -5.03 6.08 15.92
N GLY A 50 -5.17 6.73 17.09
CA GLY A 50 -5.62 6.08 18.33
C GLY A 50 -4.63 5.04 18.85
N ILE A 51 -3.35 5.18 18.51
CA ILE A 51 -2.25 4.30 18.91
C ILE A 51 -1.52 4.97 20.07
N ASN A 52 -1.40 4.31 21.20
CA ASN A 52 -0.58 4.79 22.29
C ASN A 52 0.89 4.80 21.86
N SER A 53 1.56 5.94 22.03
CA SER A 53 2.95 6.13 21.64
C SER A 53 3.88 5.22 22.46
N SER A 54 4.11 4.02 21.94
CA SER A 54 5.30 3.27 22.30
C SER A 54 6.40 3.60 21.28
N LYS A 55 7.65 3.67 21.73
CA LYS A 55 8.81 3.88 20.84
C LYS A 55 9.08 2.69 19.92
N ASP A 56 8.20 1.70 19.92
CA ASP A 56 8.34 0.46 19.18
C ASP A 56 7.74 0.58 17.77
N ALA A 57 8.45 0.02 16.81
CA ALA A 57 7.96 -0.07 15.43
C ALA A 57 6.73 -0.97 15.37
N LEU A 58 5.70 -0.54 14.65
CA LEU A 58 4.46 -1.29 14.45
C LEU A 58 4.52 -2.10 13.15
N PRO A 59 4.12 -3.38 13.17
CA PRO A 59 4.07 -4.20 11.97
C PRO A 59 2.99 -3.70 11.00
N VAL A 60 3.32 -3.65 9.72
CA VAL A 60 2.40 -3.18 8.66
C VAL A 60 1.48 -4.31 8.18
N LEU A 61 1.96 -5.56 8.15
CA LEU A 61 1.20 -6.71 7.65
C LEU A 61 -0.22 -6.83 8.25
N PRO A 62 -0.42 -6.76 9.58
CA PRO A 62 -1.76 -6.87 10.15
C PRO A 62 -2.74 -5.80 9.67
N GLU A 63 -2.24 -4.61 9.36
CA GLU A 63 -3.09 -3.52 8.82
C GLU A 63 -3.48 -3.78 7.37
N VAL A 64 -2.59 -4.38 6.57
CA VAL A 64 -2.91 -4.80 5.20
C VAL A 64 -3.94 -5.94 5.21
N GLU A 65 -3.83 -6.88 6.14
CA GLU A 65 -4.78 -8.00 6.28
C GLU A 65 -6.21 -7.52 6.57
N LYS A 66 -6.38 -6.43 7.31
CA LYS A 66 -7.70 -5.82 7.57
C LYS A 66 -8.34 -5.25 6.30
N LEU A 67 -7.55 -4.96 5.27
CA LEU A 67 -8.01 -4.45 3.98
C LEU A 67 -8.35 -5.58 2.99
N LYS A 68 -8.42 -6.82 3.45
CA LYS A 68 -8.81 -7.98 2.64
C LYS A 68 -10.14 -7.73 1.93
N GLY A 69 -10.15 -8.01 0.62
CA GLY A 69 -11.30 -7.75 -0.25
C GLY A 69 -11.17 -6.49 -1.10
N LEU A 70 -10.24 -5.57 -0.74
CA LEU A 70 -9.82 -4.49 -1.62
C LEU A 70 -8.74 -4.98 -2.58
N LYS A 71 -8.68 -4.37 -3.75
CA LYS A 71 -7.59 -4.62 -4.70
C LYS A 71 -6.34 -3.91 -4.25
N ILE A 72 -5.30 -4.67 -3.95
CA ILE A 72 -4.01 -4.16 -3.46
C ILE A 72 -2.90 -4.57 -4.43
N LEU A 73 -2.11 -3.60 -4.88
CA LEU A 73 -0.86 -3.82 -5.60
C LEU A 73 0.30 -3.48 -4.67
N CYS A 74 1.26 -4.38 -4.58
CA CYS A 74 2.48 -4.17 -3.82
C CYS A 74 3.67 -4.14 -4.76
N PHE A 75 4.32 -2.99 -4.89
CA PHE A 75 5.47 -2.79 -5.76
C PHE A 75 6.77 -2.85 -4.98
N ARG A 76 7.71 -3.62 -5.46
CA ARG A 76 9.07 -3.67 -4.91
C ARG A 76 10.12 -3.73 -6.01
N GLY A 77 11.30 -3.22 -5.74
CA GLY A 77 12.46 -3.46 -6.57
C GLY A 77 12.96 -4.91 -6.42
N GLU A 78 13.50 -5.50 -7.47
CA GLU A 78 14.07 -6.86 -7.44
C GLU A 78 15.17 -7.04 -6.39
N LYS A 79 15.85 -5.92 -6.03
CA LYS A 79 16.94 -5.89 -5.04
C LYS A 79 16.45 -5.60 -3.61
N GLU A 80 15.16 -5.38 -3.42
CA GLU A 80 14.56 -5.16 -2.10
C GLU A 80 14.19 -6.49 -1.44
N ASN A 81 15.10 -7.05 -0.66
CA ASN A 81 14.89 -8.34 0.02
C ASN A 81 14.06 -8.22 1.30
N ASP A 82 13.90 -7.02 1.83
CA ASP A 82 13.18 -6.74 3.08
C ASP A 82 11.86 -5.97 2.86
N SER A 83 11.26 -6.13 1.71
CA SER A 83 9.96 -5.54 1.40
C SER A 83 8.81 -6.33 2.01
N LEU A 84 7.78 -5.63 2.49
CA LEU A 84 6.51 -6.23 2.91
C LEU A 84 5.88 -7.08 1.81
N CYS A 85 6.05 -6.70 0.55
CA CYS A 85 5.47 -7.42 -0.59
C CYS A 85 5.81 -8.91 -0.61
N THR A 86 6.98 -9.28 -0.07
CA THR A 86 7.41 -10.69 0.01
C THR A 86 6.65 -11.52 1.03
N GLU A 87 5.94 -10.88 1.96
CA GLU A 87 5.17 -11.53 3.03
C GLU A 87 3.66 -11.57 2.73
N LEU A 88 3.21 -10.83 1.71
CA LEU A 88 1.80 -10.77 1.37
C LEU A 88 1.37 -12.00 0.57
N ASP A 89 0.28 -12.64 1.02
CA ASP A 89 -0.37 -13.70 0.26
C ASP A 89 -0.89 -13.16 -1.08
N ALA A 90 -0.79 -13.98 -2.13
CA ALA A 90 -1.27 -13.61 -3.47
C ALA A 90 -2.78 -13.34 -3.53
N GLN A 91 -3.55 -13.86 -2.57
CA GLN A 91 -4.97 -13.55 -2.44
C GLN A 91 -5.22 -12.18 -1.79
N LEU A 92 -4.24 -11.67 -1.04
CA LEU A 92 -4.33 -10.38 -0.35
C LEU A 92 -3.85 -9.24 -1.25
N ALA A 93 -2.70 -9.43 -1.90
CA ALA A 93 -2.10 -8.40 -2.75
C ALA A 93 -1.34 -9.01 -3.94
N LYS A 94 -1.32 -8.29 -5.05
CA LYS A 94 -0.50 -8.63 -6.21
C LYS A 94 0.90 -8.08 -6.03
N ASP A 95 1.90 -8.95 -5.97
CA ASP A 95 3.31 -8.56 -5.95
C ASP A 95 3.77 -8.14 -7.36
N VAL A 96 4.26 -6.91 -7.49
CA VAL A 96 4.78 -6.36 -8.74
C VAL A 96 6.25 -6.03 -8.54
N VAL A 97 7.10 -6.85 -9.15
CA VAL A 97 8.55 -6.73 -9.06
C VAL A 97 9.07 -5.90 -10.25
N LEU A 98 9.84 -4.87 -9.95
CA LEU A 98 10.46 -4.01 -10.96
C LEU A 98 11.99 -4.05 -10.84
N PRO A 99 12.71 -3.79 -11.94
CA PRO A 99 14.17 -3.69 -11.90
C PRO A 99 14.65 -2.62 -10.91
N GLY A 100 15.79 -2.86 -10.29
CA GLY A 100 16.42 -1.92 -9.36
C GLY A 100 16.09 -2.17 -7.90
N ALA A 101 16.26 -1.13 -7.09
CA ALA A 101 16.03 -1.14 -5.65
C ALA A 101 14.80 -0.26 -5.31
N HIS A 102 14.83 0.41 -4.17
CA HIS A 102 13.73 1.20 -3.62
C HIS A 102 13.18 2.32 -4.52
N HIS A 103 13.97 2.80 -5.48
CA HIS A 103 13.57 3.82 -6.46
C HIS A 103 13.19 3.21 -7.82
N PHE A 104 13.03 1.89 -7.91
CA PHE A 104 12.56 1.17 -9.11
C PHE A 104 13.36 1.48 -10.39
N GLY A 105 14.65 1.83 -10.27
CA GLY A 105 15.48 2.25 -11.40
C GLY A 105 14.98 3.50 -12.13
N GLY A 106 14.09 4.28 -11.53
CA GLY A 106 13.47 5.46 -12.13
C GLY A 106 12.32 5.16 -13.10
N ASN A 107 11.87 3.91 -13.20
CA ASN A 107 10.81 3.47 -14.13
C ASN A 107 9.39 3.77 -13.60
N TYR A 108 9.10 5.04 -13.35
CA TYR A 108 7.79 5.44 -12.79
C TYR A 108 6.64 5.30 -13.78
N ASP A 109 6.90 5.39 -15.09
CA ASP A 109 5.89 5.18 -16.13
C ASP A 109 5.34 3.75 -16.09
N VAL A 110 6.18 2.76 -15.89
CA VAL A 110 5.77 1.35 -15.76
C VAL A 110 4.88 1.15 -14.53
N ILE A 111 5.17 1.86 -13.43
CA ILE A 111 4.33 1.82 -12.23
C ILE A 111 2.96 2.43 -12.52
N ALA A 112 2.94 3.60 -13.17
CA ALA A 112 1.70 4.27 -13.54
C ALA A 112 0.85 3.39 -14.47
N ASP A 113 1.44 2.80 -15.49
CA ASP A 113 0.75 1.89 -16.41
C ASP A 113 0.19 0.65 -15.69
N ALA A 114 0.97 0.05 -14.80
CA ALA A 114 0.53 -1.09 -14.01
C ALA A 114 -0.68 -0.74 -13.13
N ILE A 115 -0.66 0.42 -12.48
CA ILE A 115 -1.78 0.90 -11.66
C ILE A 115 -3.01 1.16 -12.51
N ILE A 116 -2.86 1.87 -13.64
CA ILE A 116 -3.97 2.21 -14.54
C ILE A 116 -4.62 0.96 -15.12
N ASN A 117 -3.81 -0.01 -15.55
CA ASN A 117 -4.31 -1.27 -16.12
C ASN A 117 -5.08 -2.12 -15.10
N GLU A 118 -4.78 -1.98 -13.82
CA GLU A 118 -5.44 -2.71 -12.74
C GLU A 118 -6.65 -1.98 -12.16
N LEU A 119 -6.86 -0.71 -12.49
CA LEU A 119 -8.07 -0.02 -12.09
C LEU A 119 -9.29 -0.69 -12.71
N PRO A 120 -10.35 -0.96 -11.93
CA PRO A 120 -11.62 -1.40 -12.50
C PRO A 120 -12.08 -0.40 -13.54
N ARG A 121 -12.30 -0.86 -14.76
CA ARG A 121 -12.90 0.00 -15.80
C ARG A 121 -14.23 0.50 -15.28
N ALA A 122 -14.42 1.80 -15.26
CA ALA A 122 -15.74 2.36 -15.05
C ALA A 122 -16.64 1.78 -16.16
N ASN A 123 -17.75 1.15 -15.78
CA ASN A 123 -18.80 0.85 -16.73
C ASN A 123 -19.22 2.19 -17.32
N SER A 124 -18.71 2.51 -18.51
CA SER A 124 -19.08 3.72 -19.20
C SER A 124 -20.57 3.61 -19.54
N PRO A 125 -21.43 4.50 -19.02
CA PRO A 125 -22.84 4.52 -19.44
C PRO A 125 -23.02 5.05 -20.87
N TYR A 126 -21.92 5.47 -21.49
CA TYR A 126 -21.89 5.92 -22.89
C TYR A 126 -21.21 4.86 -23.74
N ARG A 127 -22.01 4.01 -24.25
CA ARG A 127 -21.70 3.26 -25.47
C ARG A 127 -22.30 3.98 -26.66
#